data_df2fc966b193cf1475ce5b6de3ca673a
#
_entry.id   df2fc966b193cf1475ce5b6de3ca673a
#
_cell.length_a   1.000
_cell.length_b   1.000
_cell.length_c   1.000
_cell.angle_alpha   90.00
_cell.angle_beta   90.00
_cell.angle_gamma   90.00
#
_symmetry.space_group_name_H-M   'P 1'
#
loop_
_entity.id
_entity.type
_entity.pdbx_description
1 polymer ?
#
loop_
_entity_poly.entity_id
_entity_poly.type
_entity_poly.pdbx_seq_one_letter_code
_entity_poly.pdbx_strand_id
1 'polypeptide(L)'
;MSCITISRLSCTSGRAIAHDVATALGYELLDQEVFQSASSTSGIPEAKLVRAFQEAPTFFGMSVSTRKRLIPHVSAQLAARLLKDDVVYHGPFGHVLVTGVSHVLKVRIFAQLEDRVAIKVKREGGLSAAEAEKALLHEDRQRDELAKQVFNLVEEDAALFDLVINTSQVDVDTAVDIITGTVKLKRYQPMTYSVRCMENLELSLRARARLIDLDPDVVVETDNGNVRIRTRSGGWSSRKKSSEMRERTANLDGVKSVDVEVVEDTLGRMAGDAR
;
A
#
# COMPACT_ATOMS: atom_id res chain seq x y z
N MET A 1 -19.27 9.40 5.42
CA MET A 1 -17.96 9.01 5.90
C MET A 1 -17.28 8.24 4.81
N SER A 2 -16.04 8.53 4.51
CA SER A 2 -15.31 7.94 3.38
C SER A 2 -13.81 8.10 3.61
N CYS A 3 -12.99 7.37 2.86
CA CYS A 3 -11.55 7.45 2.98
C CYS A 3 -10.94 8.02 1.70
N ILE A 4 -9.78 8.65 1.84
CA ILE A 4 -9.02 9.21 0.73
C ILE A 4 -7.59 8.68 0.81
N THR A 5 -7.04 8.20 -0.31
CA THR A 5 -5.61 7.93 -0.41
C THR A 5 -4.97 8.91 -1.37
N ILE A 6 -3.94 9.62 -0.93
CA ILE A 6 -3.22 10.60 -1.73
C ILE A 6 -1.80 10.09 -1.96
N SER A 7 -1.52 9.71 -3.21
CA SER A 7 -0.19 9.37 -3.71
C SER A 7 0.42 10.58 -4.43
N ARG A 8 1.72 10.77 -4.34
CA ARG A 8 2.38 11.94 -4.94
C ARG A 8 3.78 11.62 -5.48
N LEU A 9 4.23 12.41 -6.42
CA LEU A 9 5.65 12.50 -6.75
C LEU A 9 6.39 13.34 -5.70
N SER A 10 7.71 13.16 -5.62
CA SER A 10 8.57 13.97 -4.73
C SER A 10 8.54 15.44 -5.11
N CYS A 11 8.66 16.32 -4.12
CA CYS A 11 8.67 17.77 -4.29
C CYS A 11 7.44 18.33 -5.01
N THR A 12 6.24 17.82 -4.69
CA THR A 12 4.95 18.41 -5.06
C THR A 12 4.28 19.01 -3.83
N SER A 13 3.16 19.72 -4.01
CA SER A 13 2.33 20.24 -2.93
C SER A 13 1.47 19.18 -2.23
N GLY A 14 1.66 17.88 -2.55
CA GLY A 14 0.78 16.79 -2.11
C GLY A 14 0.60 16.68 -0.60
N ARG A 15 1.62 17.02 0.21
CA ARG A 15 1.49 17.00 1.68
C ARG A 15 0.61 18.13 2.20
N ALA A 16 0.76 19.33 1.65
CA ALA A 16 -0.08 20.48 2.00
C ALA A 16 -1.54 20.18 1.62
N ILE A 17 -1.77 19.71 0.40
CA ILE A 17 -3.09 19.31 -0.07
C ILE A 17 -3.71 18.26 0.85
N ALA A 18 -2.97 17.22 1.24
CA ALA A 18 -3.49 16.17 2.13
C ALA A 18 -3.89 16.72 3.51
N HIS A 19 -3.08 17.61 4.08
CA HIS A 19 -3.35 18.28 5.34
C HIS A 19 -4.62 19.14 5.25
N ASP A 20 -4.73 19.96 4.20
CA ASP A 20 -5.82 20.90 4.05
C ASP A 20 -7.13 20.18 3.71
N VAL A 21 -7.08 19.10 2.92
CA VAL A 21 -8.23 18.19 2.69
C VAL A 21 -8.70 17.58 4.00
N ALA A 22 -7.78 17.04 4.82
CA ALA A 22 -8.13 16.46 6.11
C ALA A 22 -8.77 17.49 7.04
N THR A 23 -8.21 18.69 7.10
CA THR A 23 -8.75 19.81 7.89
C THR A 23 -10.13 20.24 7.42
N ALA A 24 -10.32 20.41 6.10
CA ALA A 24 -11.59 20.86 5.51
C ALA A 24 -12.73 19.83 5.70
N LEU A 25 -12.40 18.54 5.78
CA LEU A 25 -13.37 17.46 5.98
C LEU A 25 -13.53 17.08 7.45
N GLY A 26 -12.63 17.49 8.34
CA GLY A 26 -12.57 17.02 9.72
C GLY A 26 -12.11 15.56 9.83
N TYR A 27 -11.30 15.08 8.86
CA TYR A 27 -10.80 13.73 8.80
C TYR A 27 -9.44 13.60 9.49
N GLU A 28 -9.09 12.40 9.94
CA GLU A 28 -7.76 12.10 10.45
C GLU A 28 -6.76 12.09 9.30
N LEU A 29 -5.65 12.83 9.42
CA LEU A 29 -4.52 12.71 8.52
C LEU A 29 -3.60 11.58 8.99
N LEU A 30 -3.42 10.57 8.17
CA LEU A 30 -2.53 9.44 8.40
C LEU A 30 -1.35 9.51 7.41
N ASP A 31 -0.14 9.68 7.92
CA ASP A 31 1.10 9.74 7.12
C ASP A 31 2.05 8.63 7.59
N GLN A 32 3.05 8.95 8.37
CA GLN A 32 4.08 8.00 8.82
C GLN A 32 3.63 7.14 10.02
N GLU A 33 2.59 7.51 10.71
CA GLU A 33 2.07 6.80 11.90
C GLU A 33 1.67 5.35 11.60
N VAL A 34 1.35 5.04 10.34
CA VAL A 34 1.07 3.66 9.89
C VAL A 34 2.30 2.76 10.07
N PHE A 35 3.51 3.28 9.84
CA PHE A 35 4.75 2.53 10.03
C PHE A 35 5.08 2.30 11.50
N GLN A 36 4.82 3.29 12.36
CA GLN A 36 4.97 3.15 13.81
C GLN A 36 4.00 2.09 14.36
N SER A 37 2.74 2.13 13.94
CA SER A 37 1.73 1.13 14.31
C SER A 37 2.14 -0.27 13.84
N ALA A 38 2.64 -0.40 12.61
CA ALA A 38 3.14 -1.66 12.08
C ALA A 38 4.37 -2.17 12.85
N SER A 39 5.29 -1.28 13.22
CA SER A 39 6.45 -1.61 14.02
C SER A 39 6.05 -2.13 15.40
N SER A 40 5.16 -1.42 16.10
CA SER A 40 4.68 -1.79 17.43
C SER A 40 3.96 -3.14 17.44
N THR A 41 3.19 -3.44 16.39
CA THR A 41 2.42 -4.69 16.28
C THR A 41 3.27 -5.88 15.85
N SER A 42 4.27 -5.67 14.98
CA SER A 42 5.07 -6.74 14.39
C SER A 42 6.42 -6.98 15.10
N GLY A 43 6.88 -6.00 15.89
CA GLY A 43 8.23 -6.00 16.46
C GLY A 43 9.34 -5.70 15.43
N ILE A 44 8.98 -5.36 14.19
CA ILE A 44 9.93 -5.03 13.14
C ILE A 44 10.32 -3.55 13.27
N PRO A 45 11.62 -3.18 13.23
CA PRO A 45 12.03 -1.77 13.34
C PRO A 45 11.35 -0.89 12.28
N GLU A 46 10.81 0.26 12.69
CA GLU A 46 10.10 1.21 11.81
C GLU A 46 10.93 1.59 10.59
N ALA A 47 12.22 1.94 10.80
CA ALA A 47 13.12 2.29 9.70
C ALA A 47 13.20 1.20 8.62
N LYS A 48 13.10 -0.08 8.99
CA LYS A 48 13.10 -1.19 8.04
C LYS A 48 11.80 -1.27 7.24
N LEU A 49 10.67 -0.97 7.89
CA LEU A 49 9.36 -0.89 7.22
C LEU A 49 9.30 0.29 6.26
N VAL A 50 9.76 1.47 6.68
CA VAL A 50 9.84 2.68 5.84
C VAL A 50 10.69 2.41 4.59
N ARG A 51 11.88 1.83 4.75
CA ARG A 51 12.77 1.47 3.64
C ARG A 51 12.10 0.51 2.65
N ALA A 52 11.25 -0.40 3.10
CA ALA A 52 10.53 -1.32 2.23
C ALA A 52 9.60 -0.61 1.22
N PHE A 53 9.15 0.61 1.53
CA PHE A 53 8.24 1.41 0.71
C PHE A 53 8.90 2.59 -0.02
N GLN A 54 10.13 2.94 0.34
CA GLN A 54 10.79 4.15 -0.19
C GLN A 54 12.00 3.85 -1.07
N GLU A 55 12.74 2.78 -0.78
CA GLU A 55 13.95 2.46 -1.52
C GLU A 55 13.68 1.45 -2.63
N ALA A 56 14.24 1.66 -3.82
CA ALA A 56 14.20 0.66 -4.87
C ALA A 56 14.93 -0.63 -4.47
N PRO A 57 14.54 -1.79 -4.98
CA PRO A 57 15.33 -3.01 -4.86
C PRO A 57 16.66 -2.85 -5.58
N THR A 58 17.77 -2.92 -4.86
CA THR A 58 19.13 -2.86 -5.41
C THR A 58 19.88 -4.14 -5.07
N PHE A 59 20.97 -4.39 -5.79
CA PHE A 59 21.79 -5.59 -5.58
C PHE A 59 22.35 -5.70 -4.15
N PHE A 60 22.69 -4.57 -3.54
CA PHE A 60 23.18 -4.50 -2.14
C PHE A 60 22.12 -4.01 -1.15
N GLY A 61 20.91 -3.74 -1.62
CA GLY A 61 19.81 -3.24 -0.80
C GLY A 61 18.84 -4.33 -0.33
N MET A 62 17.63 -3.89 0.02
CA MET A 62 16.58 -4.81 0.45
C MET A 62 16.02 -5.58 -0.76
N SER A 63 16.11 -6.92 -0.72
CA SER A 63 15.59 -7.79 -1.78
C SER A 63 14.06 -7.71 -1.91
N VAL A 64 13.54 -8.02 -3.10
CA VAL A 64 12.10 -8.13 -3.35
C VAL A 64 11.42 -9.11 -2.39
N SER A 65 12.05 -10.26 -2.13
CA SER A 65 11.53 -11.25 -1.18
C SER A 65 11.42 -10.70 0.25
N THR A 66 12.43 -9.94 0.71
CA THR A 66 12.38 -9.28 2.01
C THR A 66 11.25 -8.25 2.07
N ARG A 67 11.04 -7.45 1.00
CA ARG A 67 9.95 -6.47 0.93
C ARG A 67 8.58 -7.14 0.97
N LYS A 68 8.39 -8.21 0.22
CA LYS A 68 7.16 -9.01 0.25
C LYS A 68 6.79 -9.48 1.66
N ARG A 69 7.79 -9.72 2.53
CA ARG A 69 7.56 -10.06 3.94
C ARG A 69 7.21 -8.86 4.82
N LEU A 70 7.67 -7.65 4.49
CA LEU A 70 7.47 -6.46 5.30
C LEU A 70 6.16 -5.72 4.97
N ILE A 71 5.83 -5.63 3.69
CA ILE A 71 4.66 -4.89 3.19
C ILE A 71 3.33 -5.30 3.84
N PRO A 72 3.01 -6.60 4.04
CA PRO A 72 1.76 -7.00 4.66
C PRO A 72 1.52 -6.44 6.06
N HIS A 73 2.58 -6.21 6.85
CA HIS A 73 2.44 -5.62 8.18
C HIS A 73 1.96 -4.16 8.13
N VAL A 74 2.50 -3.38 7.20
CA VAL A 74 2.07 -1.99 6.99
C VAL A 74 0.68 -1.95 6.36
N SER A 75 0.41 -2.82 5.38
CA SER A 75 -0.89 -2.91 4.72
C SER A 75 -2.03 -3.25 5.68
N ALA A 76 -1.79 -4.16 6.63
CA ALA A 76 -2.76 -4.52 7.65
C ALA A 76 -3.09 -3.33 8.57
N GLN A 77 -2.08 -2.55 8.99
CA GLN A 77 -2.30 -1.37 9.82
C GLN A 77 -3.03 -0.26 9.06
N LEU A 78 -2.69 -0.05 7.80
CA LEU A 78 -3.40 0.91 6.95
C LEU A 78 -4.88 0.52 6.80
N ALA A 79 -5.16 -0.74 6.46
CA ALA A 79 -6.54 -1.22 6.30
C ALA A 79 -7.35 -1.09 7.61
N ALA A 80 -6.74 -1.42 8.75
CA ALA A 80 -7.36 -1.26 10.07
C ALA A 80 -7.70 0.20 10.42
N ARG A 81 -6.91 1.16 9.93
CA ARG A 81 -7.19 2.59 10.11
C ARG A 81 -8.29 3.07 9.16
N LEU A 82 -8.23 2.65 7.90
CA LEU A 82 -9.24 3.00 6.88
C LEU A 82 -10.60 2.38 7.18
N LEU A 83 -10.65 1.24 7.88
CA LEU A 83 -11.90 0.62 8.31
C LEU A 83 -12.70 1.50 9.29
N LYS A 84 -12.03 2.44 9.98
CA LYS A 84 -12.68 3.38 10.90
C LYS A 84 -13.36 4.56 10.21
N ASP A 85 -13.24 4.67 8.89
CA ASP A 85 -13.66 5.80 8.06
C ASP A 85 -13.00 7.16 8.45
N ASP A 86 -13.30 8.21 7.68
CA ASP A 86 -12.89 9.59 7.92
C ASP A 86 -11.36 9.76 8.02
N VAL A 87 -10.63 9.08 7.13
CA VAL A 87 -9.18 9.09 7.06
C VAL A 87 -8.70 9.61 5.70
N VAL A 88 -7.71 10.50 5.73
CA VAL A 88 -6.88 10.86 4.58
C VAL A 88 -5.51 10.21 4.76
N TYR A 89 -5.22 9.18 4.01
CA TYR A 89 -3.88 8.59 3.97
C TYR A 89 -3.01 9.29 2.95
N HIS A 90 -1.92 9.89 3.40
CA HIS A 90 -0.89 10.49 2.56
C HIS A 90 0.38 9.66 2.61
N GLY A 91 0.60 8.83 1.59
CA GLY A 91 1.76 7.94 1.60
C GLY A 91 1.90 7.13 0.31
N PRO A 92 2.99 6.35 0.21
CA PRO A 92 3.25 5.53 -0.97
C PRO A 92 2.25 4.38 -1.09
N PHE A 93 1.83 4.08 -2.32
CA PHE A 93 1.06 2.89 -2.68
C PHE A 93 -0.30 2.70 -1.98
N GLY A 94 -0.87 3.73 -1.31
CA GLY A 94 -2.19 3.62 -0.67
C GLY A 94 -3.28 3.13 -1.62
N HIS A 95 -3.29 3.62 -2.87
CA HIS A 95 -4.21 3.20 -3.92
C HIS A 95 -4.13 1.70 -4.27
N VAL A 96 -2.95 1.09 -4.12
CA VAL A 96 -2.75 -0.35 -4.36
C VAL A 96 -3.26 -1.17 -3.18
N LEU A 97 -2.99 -0.69 -1.96
CA LEU A 97 -3.30 -1.40 -0.71
C LEU A 97 -4.82 -1.48 -0.44
N VAL A 98 -5.62 -0.62 -1.07
CA VAL A 98 -7.10 -0.58 -0.93
C VAL A 98 -7.84 -0.98 -2.21
N THR A 99 -7.21 -1.77 -3.06
CA THR A 99 -7.83 -2.25 -4.29
C THR A 99 -9.14 -3.01 -3.98
N GLY A 100 -10.20 -2.71 -4.76
CA GLY A 100 -11.50 -3.36 -4.63
C GLY A 100 -12.47 -2.69 -3.64
N VAL A 101 -12.06 -1.61 -2.94
CA VAL A 101 -12.93 -0.87 -2.03
C VAL A 101 -13.44 0.41 -2.70
N SER A 102 -14.72 0.47 -3.04
CA SER A 102 -15.29 1.54 -3.88
C SER A 102 -15.52 2.87 -3.16
N HIS A 103 -15.58 2.91 -1.83
CA HIS A 103 -15.75 4.15 -1.06
C HIS A 103 -14.44 4.81 -0.65
N VAL A 104 -13.31 4.35 -1.17
CA VAL A 104 -12.01 5.00 -1.02
C VAL A 104 -11.68 5.78 -2.28
N LEU A 105 -11.57 7.10 -2.17
CA LEU A 105 -11.14 7.99 -3.25
C LEU A 105 -9.62 7.90 -3.41
N LYS A 106 -9.16 7.53 -4.60
CA LYS A 106 -7.73 7.39 -4.92
C LYS A 106 -7.26 8.60 -5.72
N VAL A 107 -6.37 9.38 -5.14
CA VAL A 107 -5.86 10.63 -5.71
C VAL A 107 -4.36 10.50 -5.98
N ARG A 108 -3.94 10.98 -7.16
CA ARG A 108 -2.53 11.19 -7.49
C ARG A 108 -2.26 12.67 -7.66
N ILE A 109 -1.23 13.16 -6.97
CA ILE A 109 -0.72 14.52 -7.12
C ILE A 109 0.62 14.44 -7.85
N PHE A 110 0.74 15.16 -8.95
CA PHE A 110 2.00 15.31 -9.67
C PHE A 110 2.24 16.78 -10.05
N ALA A 111 3.47 17.11 -10.44
CA ALA A 111 3.86 18.39 -10.99
C ALA A 111 4.92 18.18 -12.08
N GLN A 112 5.10 19.13 -12.95
CA GLN A 112 6.15 19.10 -13.96
C GLN A 112 7.53 19.14 -13.32
N LEU A 113 8.52 18.58 -13.99
CA LEU A 113 9.86 18.39 -13.42
C LEU A 113 10.50 19.73 -13.04
N GLU A 114 10.33 20.75 -13.87
CA GLU A 114 10.87 22.09 -13.66
C GLU A 114 10.38 22.71 -12.35
N ASP A 115 9.07 22.62 -12.07
CA ASP A 115 8.48 23.12 -10.82
C ASP A 115 8.97 22.34 -9.61
N ARG A 116 9.10 21.03 -9.74
CA ARG A 116 9.62 20.16 -8.69
C ARG A 116 11.10 20.45 -8.39
N VAL A 117 11.89 20.76 -9.43
CA VAL A 117 13.29 21.20 -9.30
C VAL A 117 13.34 22.51 -8.51
N ALA A 118 12.52 23.50 -8.88
CA ALA A 118 12.46 24.76 -8.16
C ALA A 118 12.12 24.59 -6.67
N ILE A 119 11.13 23.75 -6.37
CA ILE A 119 10.74 23.40 -4.99
C ILE A 119 11.91 22.72 -4.24
N LYS A 120 12.60 21.77 -4.87
CA LYS A 120 13.71 21.02 -4.26
C LYS A 120 14.88 21.94 -3.94
N VAL A 121 15.28 22.79 -4.88
CA VAL A 121 16.34 23.79 -4.69
C VAL A 121 16.01 24.74 -3.53
N LYS A 122 14.77 25.25 -3.48
CA LYS A 122 14.32 26.15 -2.40
C LYS A 122 14.31 25.46 -1.03
N ARG A 123 13.90 24.19 -0.98
CA ARG A 123 13.74 23.44 0.27
C ARG A 123 15.06 23.00 0.88
N GLU A 124 15.99 22.52 0.06
CA GLU A 124 17.22 21.88 0.55
C GLU A 124 18.39 22.89 0.65
N GLY A 125 18.34 23.98 -0.07
CA GLY A 125 19.39 25.00 -0.11
C GLY A 125 20.74 24.46 -0.58
N GLY A 126 21.50 25.24 -1.32
CA GLY A 126 22.86 24.84 -1.76
C GLY A 126 22.91 23.84 -2.91
N LEU A 127 21.78 23.27 -3.39
CA LEU A 127 21.74 22.44 -4.60
C LEU A 127 21.60 23.32 -5.85
N SER A 128 22.36 23.00 -6.88
CA SER A 128 22.12 23.53 -8.23
C SER A 128 20.85 22.90 -8.83
N ALA A 129 20.22 23.55 -9.81
CA ALA A 129 19.08 23.02 -10.53
C ALA A 129 19.37 21.64 -11.17
N ALA A 130 20.57 21.47 -11.75
CA ALA A 130 20.99 20.22 -12.38
C ALA A 130 21.14 19.07 -11.36
N GLU A 131 21.64 19.35 -10.15
CA GLU A 131 21.73 18.34 -9.09
C GLU A 131 20.35 17.96 -8.56
N ALA A 132 19.45 18.95 -8.38
CA ALA A 132 18.08 18.74 -7.96
C ALA A 132 17.31 17.90 -8.99
N GLU A 133 17.44 18.20 -10.27
CA GLU A 133 16.84 17.43 -11.39
C GLU A 133 17.32 15.99 -11.38
N LYS A 134 18.64 15.78 -11.34
CA LYS A 134 19.21 14.44 -11.29
C LYS A 134 18.72 13.63 -10.09
N ALA A 135 18.60 14.26 -8.93
CA ALA A 135 18.08 13.62 -7.72
C ALA A 135 16.59 13.23 -7.88
N LEU A 136 15.75 14.11 -8.41
CA LEU A 136 14.34 13.85 -8.65
C LEU A 136 14.11 12.72 -9.67
N LEU A 137 14.83 12.73 -10.77
CA LEU A 137 14.77 11.65 -11.77
C LEU A 137 15.25 10.31 -11.21
N HIS A 138 16.16 10.33 -10.25
CA HIS A 138 16.59 9.13 -9.55
C HIS A 138 15.51 8.62 -8.59
N GLU A 139 14.90 9.50 -7.80
CA GLU A 139 13.78 9.17 -6.88
C GLU A 139 12.59 8.59 -7.66
N ASP A 140 12.21 9.20 -8.79
CA ASP A 140 11.11 8.72 -9.63
C ASP A 140 11.39 7.31 -10.18
N ARG A 141 12.60 7.07 -10.73
CA ARG A 141 13.00 5.74 -11.19
C ARG A 141 12.97 4.70 -10.07
N GLN A 142 13.44 5.04 -8.87
CA GLN A 142 13.39 4.13 -7.74
C GLN A 142 11.96 3.74 -7.38
N ARG A 143 11.04 4.70 -7.45
CA ARG A 143 9.63 4.48 -7.19
C ARG A 143 8.97 3.57 -8.25
N ASP A 144 9.27 3.82 -9.53
CA ASP A 144 8.78 3.01 -10.64
C ASP A 144 9.31 1.57 -10.57
N GLU A 145 10.58 1.39 -10.27
CA GLU A 145 11.18 0.07 -10.08
C GLU A 145 10.54 -0.68 -8.91
N LEU A 146 10.26 0.02 -7.81
CA LEU A 146 9.57 -0.54 -6.66
C LEU A 146 8.14 -0.97 -7.03
N ALA A 147 7.38 -0.09 -7.70
CA ALA A 147 6.03 -0.39 -8.18
C ALA A 147 6.01 -1.63 -9.08
N LYS A 148 6.92 -1.69 -10.05
CA LYS A 148 7.02 -2.79 -11.00
C LYS A 148 7.43 -4.10 -10.34
N GLN A 149 8.48 -4.10 -9.52
CA GLN A 149 9.06 -5.32 -8.99
C GLN A 149 8.26 -5.92 -7.81
N VAL A 150 7.62 -5.07 -7.02
CA VAL A 150 6.92 -5.50 -5.81
C VAL A 150 5.43 -5.68 -6.04
N PHE A 151 4.82 -4.75 -6.77
CA PHE A 151 3.36 -4.73 -6.98
C PHE A 151 2.96 -5.12 -8.42
N ASN A 152 3.92 -5.30 -9.33
CA ASN A 152 3.69 -5.55 -10.77
C ASN A 152 2.79 -4.48 -11.41
N LEU A 153 3.07 -3.22 -11.12
CA LEU A 153 2.30 -2.05 -11.56
C LEU A 153 3.19 -1.08 -12.33
N VAL A 154 2.56 -0.28 -13.18
CA VAL A 154 3.12 0.94 -13.74
C VAL A 154 2.59 2.10 -12.89
N GLU A 155 3.47 2.75 -12.13
CA GLU A 155 3.08 3.81 -11.17
C GLU A 155 2.37 5.01 -11.86
N GLU A 156 2.68 5.25 -13.13
CA GLU A 156 2.11 6.35 -13.93
C GLU A 156 0.76 6.02 -14.53
N ASP A 157 0.27 4.78 -14.42
CA ASP A 157 -1.03 4.40 -14.98
C ASP A 157 -2.16 5.15 -14.29
N ALA A 158 -2.78 6.08 -15.03
CA ALA A 158 -3.92 6.88 -14.55
C ALA A 158 -5.14 6.02 -14.18
N ALA A 159 -5.25 4.80 -14.72
CA ALA A 159 -6.34 3.88 -14.39
C ALA A 159 -6.30 3.38 -12.93
N LEU A 160 -5.19 3.55 -12.24
CA LEU A 160 -5.04 3.23 -10.82
C LEU A 160 -5.69 4.27 -9.88
N PHE A 161 -6.08 5.44 -10.41
CA PHE A 161 -6.55 6.58 -9.64
C PHE A 161 -7.93 7.05 -10.10
N ASP A 162 -8.70 7.60 -9.17
CA ASP A 162 -9.99 8.23 -9.48
C ASP A 162 -9.80 9.71 -9.88
N LEU A 163 -8.75 10.36 -9.32
CA LEU A 163 -8.34 11.73 -9.65
C LEU A 163 -6.83 11.80 -9.86
N VAL A 164 -6.42 12.51 -10.90
CA VAL A 164 -5.01 12.85 -11.17
C VAL A 164 -4.91 14.36 -11.30
N ILE A 165 -4.19 15.02 -10.40
CA ILE A 165 -4.11 16.49 -10.31
C ILE A 165 -2.69 16.95 -10.59
N ASN A 166 -2.56 17.84 -11.59
CA ASN A 166 -1.30 18.50 -11.93
C ASN A 166 -1.17 19.83 -11.21
N THR A 167 -0.35 19.88 -10.16
CA THR A 167 -0.14 21.07 -9.35
C THR A 167 0.78 22.13 -10.00
N SER A 168 1.27 21.88 -11.21
CA SER A 168 1.85 22.92 -12.07
C SER A 168 0.78 23.78 -12.74
N GLN A 169 -0.48 23.31 -12.80
CA GLN A 169 -1.60 24.00 -13.46
C GLN A 169 -2.74 24.34 -12.48
N VAL A 170 -2.85 23.58 -11.41
CA VAL A 170 -3.91 23.70 -10.41
C VAL A 170 -3.24 24.08 -9.09
N ASP A 171 -3.65 25.20 -8.50
CA ASP A 171 -3.16 25.61 -7.19
C ASP A 171 -3.67 24.72 -6.06
N VAL A 172 -3.09 24.88 -4.85
CA VAL A 172 -3.40 24.04 -3.70
C VAL A 172 -4.87 24.15 -3.30
N ASP A 173 -5.42 25.35 -3.24
CA ASP A 173 -6.80 25.59 -2.78
C ASP A 173 -7.81 24.97 -3.74
N THR A 174 -7.62 25.15 -5.04
CA THR A 174 -8.43 24.49 -6.08
C THR A 174 -8.34 22.98 -6.02
N ALA A 175 -7.13 22.44 -5.79
CA ALA A 175 -6.95 20.98 -5.64
C ALA A 175 -7.71 20.44 -4.41
N VAL A 176 -7.68 21.16 -3.30
CA VAL A 176 -8.44 20.83 -2.07
C VAL A 176 -9.94 20.83 -2.36
N ASP A 177 -10.45 21.86 -3.05
CA ASP A 177 -11.87 21.95 -3.41
C ASP A 177 -12.31 20.79 -4.33
N ILE A 178 -11.51 20.43 -5.32
CA ILE A 178 -11.78 19.30 -6.22
C ILE A 178 -11.86 17.99 -5.40
N ILE A 179 -10.91 17.72 -4.53
CA ILE A 179 -10.86 16.48 -3.75
C ILE A 179 -12.03 16.42 -2.76
N THR A 180 -12.26 17.49 -2.00
CA THR A 180 -13.34 17.57 -1.00
C THR A 180 -14.73 17.54 -1.63
N GLY A 181 -14.89 18.12 -2.81
CA GLY A 181 -16.11 18.01 -3.61
C GLY A 181 -16.33 16.59 -4.14
N THR A 182 -15.27 15.96 -4.64
CA THR A 182 -15.38 14.62 -5.24
C THR A 182 -15.70 13.55 -4.20
N VAL A 183 -15.08 13.58 -3.03
CA VAL A 183 -15.34 12.56 -1.98
C VAL A 183 -16.77 12.59 -1.46
N LYS A 184 -17.48 13.71 -1.59
CA LYS A 184 -18.90 13.84 -1.21
C LYS A 184 -19.85 13.18 -2.20
N LEU A 185 -19.41 12.80 -3.38
CA LEU A 185 -20.23 12.11 -4.36
C LEU A 185 -20.72 10.77 -3.82
N LYS A 186 -21.96 10.39 -4.16
CA LYS A 186 -22.60 9.16 -3.70
C LYS A 186 -21.74 7.90 -3.90
N ARG A 187 -20.94 7.86 -4.96
CA ARG A 187 -20.03 6.76 -5.27
C ARG A 187 -19.02 6.48 -4.15
N TYR A 188 -18.54 7.53 -3.47
CA TYR A 188 -17.53 7.43 -2.41
C TYR A 188 -18.13 7.38 -1.00
N GLN A 189 -19.47 7.32 -0.89
CA GLN A 189 -20.10 7.10 0.40
C GLN A 189 -20.11 5.61 0.73
N PRO A 190 -19.83 5.22 1.98
CA PRO A 190 -19.88 3.83 2.37
C PRO A 190 -21.29 3.25 2.22
N MET A 191 -21.34 2.13 1.56
CA MET A 191 -22.55 1.30 1.43
C MET A 191 -22.25 -0.06 2.04
N THR A 192 -23.27 -0.79 2.47
CA THR A 192 -23.11 -2.11 3.11
C THR A 192 -22.14 -3.03 2.36
N TYR A 193 -22.20 -3.04 1.05
CA TYR A 193 -21.28 -3.85 0.24
C TYR A 193 -19.83 -3.36 0.32
N SER A 194 -19.58 -2.07 0.16
CA SER A 194 -18.22 -1.52 0.18
C SER A 194 -17.57 -1.55 1.56
N VAL A 195 -18.37 -1.40 2.63
CA VAL A 195 -17.89 -1.61 4.01
C VAL A 195 -17.46 -3.07 4.19
N ARG A 196 -18.27 -4.02 3.75
CA ARG A 196 -17.91 -5.45 3.79
C ARG A 196 -16.64 -5.75 2.99
N CYS A 197 -16.45 -5.11 1.83
CA CYS A 197 -15.20 -5.24 1.07
C CYS A 197 -13.98 -4.75 1.89
N MET A 198 -14.11 -3.64 2.64
CA MET A 198 -13.05 -3.14 3.51
C MET A 198 -12.78 -4.08 4.69
N GLU A 199 -13.83 -4.59 5.34
CA GLU A 199 -13.71 -5.58 6.43
C GLU A 199 -13.00 -6.86 5.94
N ASN A 200 -13.39 -7.38 4.79
CA ASN A 200 -12.76 -8.54 4.18
C ASN A 200 -11.29 -8.27 3.81
N LEU A 201 -11.00 -7.09 3.26
CA LEU A 201 -9.62 -6.68 2.95
C LEU A 201 -8.75 -6.58 4.20
N GLU A 202 -9.26 -5.93 5.25
CA GLU A 202 -8.53 -5.80 6.53
C GLU A 202 -8.20 -7.17 7.10
N LEU A 203 -9.19 -8.06 7.20
CA LEU A 203 -9.00 -9.39 7.74
C LEU A 203 -8.03 -10.22 6.88
N SER A 204 -8.10 -10.11 5.55
CA SER A 204 -7.17 -10.77 4.63
C SER A 204 -5.73 -10.31 4.83
N LEU A 205 -5.52 -8.99 4.96
CA LEU A 205 -4.19 -8.41 5.15
C LEU A 205 -3.62 -8.74 6.53
N ARG A 206 -4.45 -8.72 7.57
CA ARG A 206 -4.06 -9.09 8.93
C ARG A 206 -3.69 -10.58 9.03
N ALA A 207 -4.47 -11.46 8.42
CA ALA A 207 -4.14 -12.87 8.32
C ALA A 207 -2.86 -13.11 7.51
N ARG A 208 -2.69 -12.43 6.37
CA ARG A 208 -1.48 -12.51 5.57
C ARG A 208 -0.24 -12.09 6.36
N ALA A 209 -0.30 -11.00 7.12
CA ALA A 209 0.81 -10.54 7.96
C ALA A 209 1.24 -11.59 9.00
N ARG A 210 0.30 -12.42 9.50
CA ARG A 210 0.60 -13.54 10.43
C ARG A 210 1.24 -14.75 9.78
N LEU A 211 1.06 -14.89 8.46
CA LEU A 211 1.48 -16.07 7.70
C LEU A 211 2.72 -15.84 6.85
N ILE A 212 3.11 -14.58 6.65
CA ILE A 212 4.15 -14.20 5.69
C ILE A 212 5.52 -14.81 5.99
N ASP A 213 5.82 -15.14 7.25
CA ASP A 213 7.06 -15.81 7.65
C ASP A 213 7.06 -17.29 7.25
N LEU A 214 5.89 -17.92 7.21
CA LEU A 214 5.72 -19.30 6.78
C LEU A 214 5.78 -19.42 5.26
N ASP A 215 5.23 -18.43 4.55
CA ASP A 215 5.21 -18.37 3.10
C ASP A 215 5.17 -16.91 2.60
N PRO A 216 6.26 -16.39 2.02
CA PRO A 216 6.29 -15.04 1.46
C PRO A 216 5.31 -14.80 0.30
N ASP A 217 4.90 -15.84 -0.39
CA ASP A 217 3.99 -15.79 -1.53
C ASP A 217 2.57 -16.26 -1.17
N VAL A 218 2.25 -16.37 0.12
CA VAL A 218 0.91 -16.75 0.60
C VAL A 218 -0.14 -15.75 0.09
N VAL A 219 -1.23 -16.28 -0.44
CA VAL A 219 -2.42 -15.52 -0.84
C VAL A 219 -3.52 -15.80 0.17
N VAL A 220 -4.10 -14.75 0.71
CA VAL A 220 -5.20 -14.83 1.67
C VAL A 220 -6.38 -14.04 1.13
N GLU A 221 -7.52 -14.68 1.04
CA GLU A 221 -8.80 -14.09 0.65
C GLU A 221 -9.82 -14.32 1.76
N THR A 222 -10.64 -13.33 2.01
CA THR A 222 -11.68 -13.42 3.06
C THR A 222 -13.03 -13.03 2.47
N ASP A 223 -14.05 -13.78 2.84
CA ASP A 223 -15.45 -13.43 2.61
C ASP A 223 -16.27 -13.66 3.88
N ASN A 224 -16.77 -12.56 4.47
CA ASN A 224 -17.61 -12.57 5.66
C ASN A 224 -17.03 -13.41 6.84
N GLY A 225 -15.70 -13.34 7.03
CA GLY A 225 -14.98 -14.08 8.08
C GLY A 225 -14.57 -15.51 7.68
N ASN A 226 -14.91 -15.97 6.48
CA ASN A 226 -14.41 -17.22 5.95
C ASN A 226 -13.08 -16.94 5.24
N VAL A 227 -11.98 -17.42 5.81
CA VAL A 227 -10.63 -17.15 5.33
C VAL A 227 -10.15 -18.32 4.48
N ARG A 228 -9.82 -18.04 3.22
CA ARG A 228 -9.17 -18.98 2.30
C ARG A 228 -7.70 -18.63 2.14
N ILE A 229 -6.83 -19.57 2.43
CA ILE A 229 -5.38 -19.44 2.35
C ILE A 229 -4.88 -20.32 1.22
N ARG A 230 -4.21 -19.74 0.23
CA ARG A 230 -3.52 -20.48 -0.83
C ARG A 230 -2.02 -20.38 -0.60
N THR A 231 -1.37 -21.51 -0.46
CA THR A 231 0.08 -21.62 -0.24
C THR A 231 0.70 -22.60 -1.22
N ARG A 232 1.95 -22.33 -1.62
CA ARG A 232 2.76 -23.26 -2.40
C ARG A 232 3.55 -24.13 -1.43
N SER A 233 3.50 -25.42 -1.60
CA SER A 233 4.31 -26.36 -0.84
C SER A 233 4.69 -27.56 -1.69
N GLY A 234 5.93 -27.96 -1.62
CA GLY A 234 6.42 -29.23 -2.14
C GLY A 234 6.81 -30.16 -0.99
N GLY A 235 6.23 -31.36 -0.90
CA GLY A 235 6.74 -32.44 -0.06
C GLY A 235 6.09 -32.59 1.33
N TRP A 236 6.75 -33.37 2.17
CA TRP A 236 6.27 -33.86 3.49
C TRP A 236 5.94 -32.76 4.51
N SER A 237 6.49 -31.56 4.37
CA SER A 237 6.27 -30.46 5.28
C SER A 237 4.92 -29.73 5.05
N SER A 238 4.19 -30.07 3.99
CA SER A 238 2.95 -29.43 3.58
C SER A 238 1.85 -29.51 4.64
N ARG A 239 1.64 -30.68 5.26
CA ARG A 239 0.59 -30.88 6.28
C ARG A 239 0.87 -30.08 7.55
N LYS A 240 2.13 -30.05 8.03
CA LYS A 240 2.52 -29.28 9.20
C LYS A 240 2.36 -27.79 8.95
N LYS A 241 2.81 -27.31 7.82
CA LYS A 241 2.68 -25.91 7.40
C LYS A 241 1.20 -25.49 7.32
N SER A 242 0.35 -26.32 6.70
CA SER A 242 -1.10 -26.03 6.58
C SER A 242 -1.79 -26.02 7.95
N SER A 243 -1.43 -26.94 8.86
CA SER A 243 -1.95 -26.96 10.23
C SER A 243 -1.56 -25.70 10.99
N GLU A 244 -0.30 -25.29 10.91
CA GLU A 244 0.20 -24.07 11.56
C GLU A 244 -0.45 -22.80 10.98
N MET A 245 -0.63 -22.73 9.64
CA MET A 245 -1.35 -21.62 9.02
C MET A 245 -2.78 -21.53 9.51
N ARG A 246 -3.49 -22.66 9.61
CA ARG A 246 -4.86 -22.70 10.12
C ARG A 246 -4.93 -22.25 11.56
N GLU A 247 -4.06 -22.72 12.42
CA GLU A 247 -4.01 -22.36 13.85
C GLU A 247 -3.73 -20.86 14.04
N ARG A 248 -2.72 -20.30 13.36
CA ARG A 248 -2.37 -18.88 13.44
C ARG A 248 -3.50 -17.95 12.96
N THR A 249 -4.30 -18.42 12.00
CA THR A 249 -5.40 -17.64 11.43
C THR A 249 -6.68 -17.78 12.22
N ALA A 250 -7.01 -18.96 12.72
CA ALA A 250 -8.23 -19.22 13.48
C ALA A 250 -8.35 -18.39 14.77
N ASN A 251 -7.22 -17.95 15.34
CA ASN A 251 -7.17 -17.12 16.54
C ASN A 251 -7.31 -15.61 16.27
N LEU A 252 -7.58 -15.20 15.03
CA LEU A 252 -7.81 -13.79 14.71
C LEU A 252 -9.28 -13.42 14.89
N ASP A 253 -9.51 -12.26 15.47
CA ASP A 253 -10.88 -11.70 15.62
C ASP A 253 -11.54 -11.56 14.25
N GLY A 254 -12.81 -11.94 14.16
CA GLY A 254 -13.60 -11.89 12.95
C GLY A 254 -13.48 -13.13 12.06
N VAL A 255 -12.60 -14.09 12.36
CA VAL A 255 -12.50 -15.37 11.64
C VAL A 255 -13.59 -16.32 12.08
N LYS A 256 -14.35 -16.85 11.14
CA LYS A 256 -15.39 -17.88 11.34
C LYS A 256 -14.92 -19.26 10.90
N SER A 257 -14.20 -19.32 9.80
CA SER A 257 -13.64 -20.57 9.28
C SER A 257 -12.34 -20.31 8.54
N VAL A 258 -11.48 -21.33 8.49
CA VAL A 258 -10.21 -21.28 7.77
C VAL A 258 -10.10 -22.49 6.85
N ASP A 259 -9.94 -22.22 5.58
CA ASP A 259 -9.62 -23.21 4.56
C ASP A 259 -8.22 -23.01 4.02
N VAL A 260 -7.40 -24.05 3.96
CA VAL A 260 -6.02 -23.99 3.47
C VAL A 260 -5.86 -24.91 2.28
N GLU A 261 -5.69 -24.29 1.13
CA GLU A 261 -5.44 -24.93 -0.15
C GLU A 261 -3.94 -24.95 -0.44
N VAL A 262 -3.37 -26.10 -0.63
CA VAL A 262 -1.98 -26.28 -1.02
C VAL A 262 -1.91 -26.50 -2.53
N VAL A 263 -1.38 -25.53 -3.25
CA VAL A 263 -1.14 -25.64 -4.68
C VAL A 263 0.20 -26.34 -4.89
N GLU A 264 0.17 -27.54 -5.50
CA GLU A 264 1.40 -28.25 -5.84
C GLU A 264 2.15 -27.51 -6.96
N ASP A 265 3.42 -27.23 -6.73
CA ASP A 265 4.30 -26.69 -7.77
C ASP A 265 4.78 -27.79 -8.71
N THR A 266 3.90 -28.15 -9.66
CA THR A 266 4.19 -29.17 -10.67
C THR A 266 5.34 -28.80 -11.61
N LEU A 267 5.61 -27.51 -11.81
CA LEU A 267 6.70 -27.01 -12.66
C LEU A 267 8.07 -27.10 -11.97
N GLY A 268 8.14 -26.91 -10.65
CA GLY A 268 9.37 -27.08 -9.88
C GLY A 268 9.84 -28.53 -9.81
N ARG A 269 8.95 -29.51 -9.84
CA ARG A 269 9.29 -30.94 -9.89
C ARG A 269 9.90 -31.36 -11.22
N MET A 270 9.40 -30.86 -12.36
CA MET A 270 9.95 -31.18 -13.69
C MET A 270 11.36 -30.62 -13.90
N ALA A 271 11.73 -29.51 -13.24
CA ALA A 271 13.07 -28.95 -13.30
C ALA A 271 14.08 -29.62 -12.36
N GLY A 272 13.61 -30.33 -11.31
CA GLY A 272 14.43 -31.06 -10.34
C GLY A 272 14.82 -32.46 -10.77
N ASP A 273 13.98 -33.14 -11.58
CA ASP A 273 14.22 -34.48 -12.08
C ASP A 273 15.09 -34.53 -13.37
N ALA A 274 15.50 -33.34 -13.86
CA ALA A 274 16.37 -33.20 -15.05
C ALA A 274 17.85 -32.91 -14.70
N ARG A 275 18.31 -33.25 -13.47
CA ARG A 275 19.71 -33.17 -13.07
C ARG A 275 20.26 -34.51 -12.64
#